data_81d56cecb2908b1d9334c1d1bd3fa5db
#
_entry.id   81d56cecb2908b1d9334c1d1bd3fa5db
#
_cell.length_a   1.000
_cell.length_b   1.000
_cell.length_c   1.000
_cell.angle_alpha   90.00
_cell.angle_beta   90.00
_cell.angle_gamma   90.00
#
_symmetry.space_group_name_H-M   'P 1'
#
loop_
_entity.id
_entity.type
_entity.pdbx_description
1 polymer ?
#
loop_
_entity_poly.entity_id
_entity_poly.type
_entity_poly.pdbx_seq_one_letter_code
_entity_poly.pdbx_strand_id
1 'polypeptide(L)'
;LPIGSPDEVEPPEILDYATDERLFPYMYNDSTDGSLVFYTSPGSSTANSSYSRTELREQIVPGSNSTNWTFAEGGRMKGVLSVPEITTDVSGEYHRTLVMQIHGRLTNEQRDLIGEDDNNAPPVLKVYWQKGKVRVLTKKLKNEDSTNEEILHTDAWEDNEGYIFSEEIGSSKFTLEIIASSGRLEVILNDTDSVVYEDIHMEKWSVFENYFKAGNYLQTLDIGASA
;
A
#
# COMPACT_ATOMS: atom_id res chain seq x y z
N LEU A 1 -13.02 2.94 1.49
CA LEU A 1 -13.40 4.13 2.27
C LEU A 1 -13.52 3.79 3.75
N PRO A 2 -13.24 4.72 4.68
CA PRO A 2 -13.27 4.47 6.12
C PRO A 2 -14.69 4.64 6.71
N ILE A 3 -15.69 4.01 6.13
CA ILE A 3 -17.10 4.14 6.53
C ILE A 3 -17.58 2.78 7.00
N GLY A 4 -17.71 2.57 8.31
CA GLY A 4 -18.29 1.36 8.90
C GLY A 4 -17.58 0.08 8.45
N SER A 5 -18.27 -0.75 7.68
CA SER A 5 -17.64 -1.77 6.84
C SER A 5 -17.00 -1.05 5.65
N PRO A 6 -15.73 -1.35 5.29
CA PRO A 6 -15.08 -0.65 4.19
C PRO A 6 -15.89 -0.76 2.91
N ASP A 7 -16.23 0.39 2.33
CA ASP A 7 -16.97 0.46 1.08
C ASP A 7 -15.99 0.51 -0.09
N GLU A 8 -16.19 -0.36 -1.07
CA GLU A 8 -15.44 -0.39 -2.33
C GLU A 8 -16.26 0.31 -3.40
N VAL A 9 -15.68 1.35 -4.00
CA VAL A 9 -16.26 2.07 -5.13
C VAL A 9 -15.44 1.73 -6.36
N GLU A 10 -16.03 0.99 -7.29
CA GLU A 10 -15.35 0.45 -8.47
C GLU A 10 -15.83 1.12 -9.76
N PRO A 11 -15.13 0.95 -10.90
CA PRO A 11 -15.66 1.33 -12.20
C PRO A 11 -17.02 0.63 -12.50
N PRO A 12 -18.02 1.33 -13.09
CA PRO A 12 -17.87 2.70 -13.62
C PRO A 12 -18.02 3.82 -12.57
N GLU A 13 -18.52 3.56 -11.39
CA GLU A 13 -18.91 4.57 -10.41
C GLU A 13 -17.74 5.47 -9.97
N ILE A 14 -16.55 4.89 -9.76
CA ILE A 14 -15.36 5.69 -9.36
C ILE A 14 -14.94 6.72 -10.41
N LEU A 15 -15.35 6.57 -11.66
CA LEU A 15 -15.02 7.54 -12.72
C LEU A 15 -15.69 8.90 -12.48
N ASP A 16 -16.79 8.91 -11.73
CA ASP A 16 -17.54 10.11 -11.35
C ASP A 16 -17.21 10.57 -9.91
N TYR A 17 -16.03 10.19 -9.38
CA TYR A 17 -15.62 10.43 -8.00
C TYR A 17 -15.79 11.86 -7.52
N ALA A 18 -15.62 12.85 -8.39
CA ALA A 18 -15.74 14.27 -8.06
C ALA A 18 -17.17 14.70 -7.68
N THR A 19 -18.18 13.90 -8.03
CA THR A 19 -19.61 14.15 -7.77
C THR A 19 -20.26 13.08 -6.91
N ASP A 20 -19.55 12.01 -6.58
CA ASP A 20 -20.07 10.94 -5.72
C ASP A 20 -20.00 11.37 -4.23
N GLU A 21 -21.15 11.62 -3.64
CA GLU A 21 -21.27 12.07 -2.25
C GLU A 21 -20.73 11.04 -1.23
N ARG A 22 -20.61 9.76 -1.60
CA ARG A 22 -20.03 8.70 -0.75
C ARG A 22 -18.53 8.91 -0.59
N LEU A 23 -17.87 9.42 -1.62
CA LEU A 23 -16.41 9.66 -1.64
C LEU A 23 -16.04 10.94 -0.92
N PHE A 24 -16.85 11.97 -1.01
CA PHE A 24 -16.63 13.19 -0.24
C PHE A 24 -17.06 12.97 1.22
N PRO A 25 -16.25 13.28 2.25
CA PRO A 25 -15.00 14.06 2.23
C PRO A 25 -13.71 13.22 2.15
N TYR A 26 -13.77 11.97 1.81
CA TYR A 26 -12.62 11.04 1.88
C TYR A 26 -11.71 11.11 0.66
N MET A 27 -12.27 11.32 -0.53
CA MET A 27 -11.53 11.45 -1.78
C MET A 27 -12.13 12.57 -2.64
N TYR A 28 -11.36 13.62 -2.89
CA TYR A 28 -11.82 14.80 -3.62
C TYR A 28 -10.64 15.57 -4.23
N ASN A 29 -10.93 16.49 -5.15
CA ASN A 29 -9.90 17.41 -5.65
C ASN A 29 -9.83 18.65 -4.76
N ASP A 30 -8.61 19.00 -4.33
CA ASP A 30 -8.34 20.29 -3.71
C ASP A 30 -8.64 21.43 -4.69
N SER A 31 -9.45 22.41 -4.25
CA SER A 31 -9.85 23.53 -5.10
C SER A 31 -8.72 24.54 -5.37
N THR A 32 -7.61 24.46 -4.63
CA THR A 32 -6.49 25.40 -4.76
C THR A 32 -5.46 24.97 -5.80
N ASP A 33 -5.14 23.68 -5.87
CA ASP A 33 -4.10 23.18 -6.78
C ASP A 33 -4.52 21.98 -7.64
N GLY A 34 -5.76 21.49 -7.45
CA GLY A 34 -6.33 20.37 -8.19
C GLY A 34 -5.78 19.00 -7.79
N SER A 35 -4.98 18.92 -6.73
CA SER A 35 -4.45 17.64 -6.25
C SER A 35 -5.59 16.73 -5.77
N LEU A 36 -5.42 15.41 -5.93
CA LEU A 36 -6.34 14.43 -5.40
C LEU A 36 -6.02 14.21 -3.91
N VAL A 37 -6.97 14.50 -3.05
CA VAL A 37 -6.87 14.35 -1.59
C VAL A 37 -7.41 12.98 -1.19
N PHE A 38 -6.70 12.32 -0.29
CA PHE A 38 -7.15 11.12 0.42
C PHE A 38 -7.17 11.40 1.91
N TYR A 39 -8.35 11.58 2.46
CA TYR A 39 -8.56 11.81 3.89
C TYR A 39 -9.00 10.52 4.58
N THR A 40 -8.51 10.27 5.78
CA THR A 40 -8.98 9.17 6.61
C THR A 40 -8.91 9.50 8.11
N SER A 41 -9.78 8.86 8.87
CA SER A 41 -9.79 8.85 10.33
C SER A 41 -10.08 7.44 10.83
N PRO A 42 -9.68 7.06 12.06
CA PRO A 42 -10.03 5.77 12.64
C PRO A 42 -11.54 5.52 12.70
N GLY A 43 -11.96 4.27 12.61
CA GLY A 43 -13.38 3.89 12.77
C GLY A 43 -13.86 2.79 11.84
N SER A 44 -13.04 2.37 10.87
CA SER A 44 -13.35 1.21 10.05
C SER A 44 -12.26 0.15 10.14
N SER A 45 -12.63 -1.11 9.97
CA SER A 45 -11.72 -2.25 9.98
C SER A 45 -12.19 -3.31 8.97
N THR A 46 -11.27 -4.16 8.54
CA THR A 46 -11.55 -5.36 7.73
C THR A 46 -11.14 -6.60 8.50
N ALA A 47 -11.47 -7.79 7.98
CA ALA A 47 -10.99 -9.05 8.58
C ALA A 47 -9.46 -9.07 8.75
N ASN A 48 -8.73 -8.46 7.82
CA ASN A 48 -7.27 -8.46 7.76
C ASN A 48 -6.61 -7.14 8.19
N SER A 49 -7.37 -6.16 8.71
CA SER A 49 -6.84 -4.87 9.13
C SER A 49 -7.69 -4.16 10.16
N SER A 50 -7.04 -3.68 11.22
CA SER A 50 -7.66 -2.86 12.26
C SER A 50 -7.69 -1.37 11.93
N TYR A 51 -6.98 -0.92 10.88
CA TYR A 51 -6.80 0.49 10.57
C TYR A 51 -7.65 0.94 9.40
N SER A 52 -8.09 2.20 9.47
CA SER A 52 -8.89 2.84 8.43
C SER A 52 -8.05 3.29 7.24
N ARG A 53 -8.64 3.30 6.07
CA ARG A 53 -7.96 3.72 4.83
C ARG A 53 -8.89 4.37 3.82
N THR A 54 -8.33 5.28 3.05
CA THR A 54 -8.85 5.77 1.78
C THR A 54 -7.76 5.56 0.74
N GLU A 55 -7.86 4.51 -0.05
CA GLU A 55 -6.83 4.10 -1.01
C GLU A 55 -7.44 3.73 -2.36
N LEU A 56 -6.75 4.09 -3.44
CA LEU A 56 -6.97 3.49 -4.75
C LEU A 56 -6.28 2.13 -4.81
N ARG A 57 -6.92 1.18 -5.46
CA ARG A 57 -6.38 -0.10 -5.86
C ARG A 57 -6.26 -0.14 -7.38
N GLU A 58 -5.13 -0.58 -7.87
CA GLU A 58 -4.94 -0.82 -9.30
C GLU A 58 -5.90 -1.91 -9.80
N GLN A 59 -6.53 -1.65 -10.93
CA GLN A 59 -7.28 -2.64 -11.71
C GLN A 59 -6.81 -2.56 -13.16
N ILE A 60 -6.07 -3.58 -13.61
CA ILE A 60 -5.62 -3.69 -15.02
C ILE A 60 -6.82 -3.79 -15.95
N VAL A 61 -7.85 -4.51 -15.52
CA VAL A 61 -9.14 -4.57 -16.18
C VAL A 61 -10.17 -3.89 -15.27
N PRO A 62 -10.79 -2.78 -15.69
CA PRO A 62 -11.76 -2.07 -14.88
C PRO A 62 -12.89 -2.96 -14.36
N GLY A 63 -13.15 -2.90 -13.05
CA GLY A 63 -14.15 -3.74 -12.37
C GLY A 63 -13.68 -5.18 -12.10
N SER A 64 -12.40 -5.52 -12.37
CA SER A 64 -11.86 -6.85 -12.09
C SER A 64 -10.72 -6.79 -11.07
N ASN A 65 -10.87 -7.53 -9.99
CA ASN A 65 -9.84 -7.75 -8.98
C ASN A 65 -9.00 -9.02 -9.23
N SER A 66 -9.28 -9.76 -10.31
CA SER A 66 -8.64 -11.04 -10.64
C SER A 66 -7.55 -10.96 -11.69
N THR A 67 -7.38 -9.79 -12.35
CA THR A 67 -6.31 -9.58 -13.33
C THR A 67 -5.24 -8.70 -12.70
N ASN A 68 -4.08 -9.28 -12.43
CA ASN A 68 -2.98 -8.63 -11.75
C ASN A 68 -1.67 -8.99 -12.46
N TRP A 69 -0.57 -8.30 -12.16
CA TRP A 69 0.72 -8.53 -12.77
C TRP A 69 1.63 -9.37 -11.85
N THR A 70 2.62 -10.01 -12.45
CA THR A 70 3.68 -10.75 -11.75
C THR A 70 4.99 -9.95 -11.77
N PHE A 71 5.94 -10.26 -10.89
CA PHE A 71 7.26 -9.65 -10.94
C PHE A 71 8.00 -9.93 -12.27
N ALA A 72 7.66 -11.02 -12.95
CA ALA A 72 8.22 -11.33 -14.26
C ALA A 72 7.71 -10.37 -15.36
N GLU A 73 6.46 -9.93 -15.28
CA GLU A 73 5.90 -8.89 -16.16
C GLU A 73 6.40 -7.51 -15.77
N GLY A 74 6.63 -7.33 -14.49
CA GLY A 74 7.06 -6.07 -13.91
C GLY A 74 5.92 -5.08 -13.68
N GLY A 75 6.18 -4.10 -12.83
CA GLY A 75 5.24 -3.02 -12.53
C GLY A 75 5.98 -1.74 -12.16
N ARG A 76 5.37 -0.59 -12.47
CA ARG A 76 5.91 0.73 -12.12
C ARG A 76 4.79 1.64 -11.67
N MET A 77 4.99 2.26 -10.51
CA MET A 77 4.11 3.32 -10.00
C MET A 77 4.95 4.54 -9.63
N LYS A 78 4.52 5.71 -10.09
CA LYS A 78 5.16 6.99 -9.74
C LYS A 78 4.11 8.02 -9.39
N GLY A 79 4.37 8.82 -8.36
CA GLY A 79 3.50 9.91 -7.95
C GLY A 79 4.27 11.05 -7.30
N VAL A 80 3.66 12.23 -7.32
CA VAL A 80 4.07 13.38 -6.50
C VAL A 80 3.07 13.50 -5.36
N LEU A 81 3.55 13.41 -4.14
CA LEU A 81 2.74 13.33 -2.93
C LEU A 81 3.13 14.41 -1.93
N SER A 82 2.23 14.70 -1.01
CA SER A 82 2.52 15.41 0.24
C SER A 82 1.63 14.88 1.34
N VAL A 83 2.07 14.98 2.59
CA VAL A 83 1.25 14.75 3.78
C VAL A 83 1.21 16.07 4.56
N PRO A 84 0.31 17.00 4.16
CA PRO A 84 0.30 18.35 4.68
C PRO A 84 -0.20 18.40 6.12
N GLU A 85 -1.12 17.51 6.47
CA GLU A 85 -1.74 17.43 7.78
C GLU A 85 -1.79 15.97 8.25
N ILE A 86 -1.29 15.73 9.45
CA ILE A 86 -1.40 14.46 10.17
C ILE A 86 -1.37 14.77 11.67
N THR A 87 -2.26 14.13 12.41
CA THR A 87 -2.35 14.33 13.86
C THR A 87 -1.21 13.67 14.62
N THR A 88 -1.02 14.10 15.86
CA THR A 88 -0.07 13.51 16.80
C THR A 88 -0.79 12.68 17.86
N ASP A 89 -0.07 11.75 18.47
CA ASP A 89 -0.52 11.03 19.66
C ASP A 89 -0.44 11.90 20.93
N VAL A 90 -0.78 11.31 22.07
CA VAL A 90 -0.76 11.99 23.38
C VAL A 90 0.64 12.42 23.83
N SER A 91 1.69 11.88 23.26
CA SER A 91 3.09 12.24 23.52
C SER A 91 3.58 13.38 22.59
N GLY A 92 2.78 13.81 21.62
CA GLY A 92 3.14 14.79 20.61
C GLY A 92 3.88 14.19 19.41
N GLU A 93 3.98 12.87 19.31
CA GLU A 93 4.59 12.19 18.17
C GLU A 93 3.59 12.03 17.03
N TYR A 94 4.01 12.38 15.81
CA TYR A 94 3.16 12.21 14.63
C TYR A 94 2.75 10.75 14.45
N HIS A 95 1.47 10.53 14.17
CA HIS A 95 1.01 9.25 13.62
C HIS A 95 1.75 8.98 12.30
N ARG A 96 1.65 7.77 11.82
CA ARG A 96 2.21 7.41 10.51
C ARG A 96 1.09 7.00 9.57
N THR A 97 1.28 7.26 8.28
CA THR A 97 0.38 6.78 7.25
C THR A 97 1.15 6.03 6.17
N LEU A 98 0.54 4.99 5.64
CA LEU A 98 1.04 4.25 4.50
C LEU A 98 0.48 4.93 3.24
N VAL A 99 1.37 5.34 2.34
CA VAL A 99 1.03 6.17 1.17
C VAL A 99 1.06 5.40 -0.15
N MET A 100 1.90 4.37 -0.27
CA MET A 100 1.98 3.48 -1.42
C MET A 100 2.32 2.06 -0.97
N GLN A 101 1.82 1.07 -1.69
CA GLN A 101 2.13 -0.34 -1.44
C GLN A 101 2.03 -1.19 -2.72
N ILE A 102 2.74 -2.33 -2.71
CA ILE A 102 2.47 -3.47 -3.58
C ILE A 102 1.85 -4.55 -2.71
N HIS A 103 0.67 -4.99 -3.06
CA HIS A 103 -0.04 -6.06 -2.36
C HIS A 103 0.01 -7.34 -3.18
N GLY A 104 0.30 -8.46 -2.52
CA GLY A 104 0.27 -9.77 -3.13
C GLY A 104 -1.15 -10.32 -3.28
N ARG A 105 -1.29 -11.27 -4.18
CA ARG A 105 -2.52 -12.02 -4.39
C ARG A 105 -2.17 -13.47 -4.76
N LEU A 106 -2.91 -14.42 -4.20
CA LEU A 106 -2.89 -15.82 -4.64
C LEU A 106 -3.73 -15.98 -5.92
N THR A 107 -3.29 -16.80 -6.85
CA THR A 107 -4.19 -17.31 -7.90
C THR A 107 -5.25 -18.21 -7.27
N ASN A 108 -6.29 -18.54 -8.02
CA ASN A 108 -7.33 -19.47 -7.52
C ASN A 108 -6.74 -20.86 -7.24
N GLU A 109 -5.84 -21.31 -8.10
CA GLU A 109 -5.14 -22.59 -7.97
C GLU A 109 -4.25 -22.62 -6.71
N GLN A 110 -3.53 -21.54 -6.43
CA GLN A 110 -2.70 -21.43 -5.23
C GLN A 110 -3.55 -21.41 -3.95
N ARG A 111 -4.62 -20.60 -3.94
CA ARG A 111 -5.59 -20.55 -2.83
C ARG A 111 -6.17 -21.93 -2.53
N ASP A 112 -6.64 -22.64 -3.58
CA ASP A 112 -7.24 -23.98 -3.45
C ASP A 112 -6.21 -25.01 -2.99
N LEU A 113 -4.94 -24.89 -3.46
CA LEU A 113 -3.84 -25.76 -3.07
C LEU A 113 -3.54 -25.71 -1.57
N ILE A 114 -3.53 -24.50 -0.99
CA ILE A 114 -3.22 -24.31 0.44
C ILE A 114 -4.46 -24.24 1.34
N GLY A 115 -5.67 -24.32 0.75
CA GLY A 115 -6.94 -24.38 1.49
C GLY A 115 -7.36 -23.07 2.14
N GLU A 116 -6.97 -21.94 1.57
CA GLU A 116 -7.40 -20.61 2.05
C GLU A 116 -8.79 -20.24 1.51
N ASP A 117 -9.52 -19.44 2.28
CA ASP A 117 -10.87 -19.02 1.93
C ASP A 117 -10.91 -17.89 0.89
N ASP A 118 -9.82 -17.09 0.80
CA ASP A 118 -9.70 -15.96 -0.13
C ASP A 118 -8.34 -15.93 -0.84
N ASN A 119 -8.21 -15.05 -1.82
CA ASN A 119 -6.98 -14.88 -2.59
C ASN A 119 -6.00 -13.88 -1.95
N ASN A 120 -6.16 -13.53 -0.68
CA ASN A 120 -5.31 -12.56 -0.03
C ASN A 120 -3.90 -13.12 0.18
N ALA A 121 -2.87 -12.34 -0.20
CA ALA A 121 -1.49 -12.55 0.18
C ALA A 121 -0.97 -11.25 0.83
N PRO A 122 0.12 -11.28 1.62
CA PRO A 122 0.55 -10.09 2.33
C PRO A 122 1.05 -8.99 1.36
N PRO A 123 1.11 -7.71 1.79
CA PRO A 123 1.76 -6.69 1.01
C PRO A 123 3.29 -6.91 1.02
N VAL A 124 3.90 -7.09 -0.17
CA VAL A 124 5.36 -7.23 -0.28
C VAL A 124 6.09 -5.93 0.01
N LEU A 125 5.46 -4.81 -0.31
CA LEU A 125 6.01 -3.47 -0.10
C LEU A 125 5.00 -2.58 0.61
N LYS A 126 5.49 -1.89 1.64
CA LYS A 126 4.77 -0.81 2.34
C LYS A 126 5.66 0.42 2.42
N VAL A 127 5.18 1.55 1.89
CA VAL A 127 5.89 2.83 1.95
C VAL A 127 5.10 3.79 2.83
N TYR A 128 5.73 4.24 3.90
CA TYR A 128 5.14 5.11 4.90
C TYR A 128 5.70 6.52 4.83
N TRP A 129 4.86 7.49 5.08
CA TRP A 129 5.27 8.74 5.70
C TRP A 129 5.30 8.52 7.22
N GLN A 130 6.45 8.77 7.83
CA GLN A 130 6.67 8.60 9.26
C GLN A 130 7.58 9.70 9.80
N LYS A 131 7.04 10.56 10.67
CA LYS A 131 7.80 11.65 11.33
C LYS A 131 8.58 12.53 10.33
N GLY A 132 7.95 12.91 9.23
CA GLY A 132 8.57 13.76 8.20
C GLY A 132 9.55 13.05 7.27
N LYS A 133 9.65 11.72 7.30
CA LYS A 133 10.52 10.91 6.44
C LYS A 133 9.75 9.81 5.74
N VAL A 134 10.33 9.31 4.64
CA VAL A 134 9.84 8.11 3.96
C VAL A 134 10.51 6.88 4.58
N ARG A 135 9.67 5.92 4.99
CA ARG A 135 10.12 4.61 5.45
C ARG A 135 9.57 3.51 4.56
N VAL A 136 10.43 2.57 4.19
CA VAL A 136 10.10 1.42 3.36
C VAL A 136 10.22 0.15 4.18
N LEU A 137 9.19 -0.70 4.13
CA LEU A 137 9.20 -2.07 4.64
C LEU A 137 8.94 -3.02 3.50
N THR A 138 9.71 -4.11 3.43
CA THR A 138 9.45 -5.23 2.52
C THR A 138 9.22 -6.52 3.31
N LYS A 139 8.64 -7.51 2.64
CA LYS A 139 8.54 -8.86 3.20
C LYS A 139 9.85 -9.61 3.04
N LYS A 140 10.21 -10.36 4.08
CA LYS A 140 11.26 -11.40 4.04
C LYS A 140 10.68 -12.72 4.52
N LEU A 141 11.20 -13.82 4.01
CA LEU A 141 10.87 -15.16 4.49
C LEU A 141 11.44 -15.37 5.90
N LYS A 142 10.67 -16.00 6.75
CA LYS A 142 11.15 -16.48 8.08
C LYS A 142 12.12 -17.63 7.93
N ASN A 143 11.97 -18.44 6.86
CA ASN A 143 12.85 -19.52 6.49
C ASN A 143 13.12 -19.47 4.98
N GLU A 144 14.37 -19.21 4.59
CA GLU A 144 14.79 -19.12 3.19
C GLU A 144 14.71 -20.46 2.44
N ASP A 145 14.73 -21.59 3.17
CA ASP A 145 14.61 -22.93 2.61
C ASP A 145 13.15 -23.38 2.39
N SER A 146 12.15 -22.52 2.71
CA SER A 146 10.74 -22.83 2.49
C SER A 146 10.46 -23.21 1.04
N THR A 147 9.63 -24.25 0.87
CA THR A 147 9.15 -24.74 -0.43
C THR A 147 8.21 -23.74 -1.10
N ASN A 148 7.96 -23.95 -2.40
CA ASN A 148 7.02 -23.10 -3.16
C ASN A 148 5.58 -23.16 -2.63
N GLU A 149 5.18 -24.22 -1.95
CA GLU A 149 3.87 -24.32 -1.30
C GLU A 149 3.85 -23.57 0.04
N GLU A 150 4.89 -23.79 0.87
CA GLU A 150 4.99 -23.10 2.18
C GLU A 150 5.01 -21.59 2.07
N ILE A 151 5.68 -21.04 1.04
CA ILE A 151 5.74 -19.59 0.85
C ILE A 151 4.41 -18.94 0.43
N LEU A 152 3.41 -19.72 0.01
CA LEU A 152 2.07 -19.20 -0.29
C LEU A 152 1.32 -18.76 0.97
N HIS A 153 1.65 -19.33 2.13
CA HIS A 153 1.05 -18.94 3.40
C HIS A 153 1.55 -17.58 3.88
N THR A 154 0.65 -16.72 4.30
CA THR A 154 0.98 -15.38 4.82
C THR A 154 1.95 -15.42 5.99
N ASP A 155 1.86 -16.45 6.83
CA ASP A 155 2.69 -16.61 8.02
C ASP A 155 4.12 -17.07 7.72
N ALA A 156 4.45 -17.49 6.50
CA ALA A 156 5.83 -17.72 6.06
C ALA A 156 6.65 -16.41 5.96
N TRP A 157 5.96 -15.28 5.91
CA TRP A 157 6.56 -13.97 5.69
C TRP A 157 6.45 -13.08 6.93
N GLU A 158 7.47 -12.22 7.10
CA GLU A 158 7.47 -11.15 8.10
C GLU A 158 7.99 -9.85 7.48
N ASP A 159 7.76 -8.72 8.15
CA ASP A 159 8.35 -7.46 7.71
C ASP A 159 9.86 -7.46 8.04
N ASN A 160 10.67 -6.91 7.12
CA ASN A 160 12.07 -6.64 7.41
C ASN A 160 12.23 -5.48 8.43
N GLU A 161 13.48 -5.13 8.78
CA GLU A 161 13.76 -4.03 9.72
C GLU A 161 13.35 -2.66 9.16
N GLY A 162 13.18 -2.59 7.84
CA GLY A 162 12.83 -1.38 7.10
C GLY A 162 14.03 -0.47 6.81
N TYR A 163 13.87 0.34 5.78
CA TYR A 163 14.80 1.38 5.37
C TYR A 163 14.15 2.74 5.56
N ILE A 164 14.87 3.71 6.11
CA ILE A 164 14.41 5.08 6.27
C ILE A 164 15.32 5.97 5.43
N PHE A 165 14.76 6.67 4.45
CA PHE A 165 15.48 7.67 3.68
C PHE A 165 16.01 8.76 4.60
N SER A 166 17.24 9.24 4.31
CA SER A 166 17.88 10.26 5.14
C SER A 166 17.23 11.63 5.01
N GLU A 167 16.68 11.93 3.83
CA GLU A 167 16.00 13.19 3.54
C GLU A 167 14.78 13.40 4.43
N GLU A 168 14.66 14.60 4.99
CA GLU A 168 13.50 15.04 5.74
C GLU A 168 12.58 15.82 4.82
N ILE A 169 11.50 15.16 4.39
CA ILE A 169 10.52 15.74 3.46
C ILE A 169 9.48 16.60 4.17
N GLY A 170 9.26 16.38 5.48
CA GLY A 170 8.24 17.09 6.26
C GLY A 170 6.86 17.00 5.64
N SER A 171 6.18 18.14 5.48
CA SER A 171 4.91 18.29 4.76
C SER A 171 5.07 18.73 3.30
N SER A 172 6.31 18.87 2.81
CA SER A 172 6.58 19.30 1.44
C SER A 172 6.18 18.24 0.42
N LYS A 173 5.97 18.66 -0.83
CA LYS A 173 5.79 17.72 -1.94
C LYS A 173 7.07 16.94 -2.20
N PHE A 174 6.96 15.64 -2.41
CA PHE A 174 8.04 14.73 -2.77
C PHE A 174 7.59 13.79 -3.89
N THR A 175 8.54 13.33 -4.68
CA THR A 175 8.30 12.30 -5.70
C THR A 175 8.63 10.94 -5.14
N LEU A 176 7.76 9.98 -5.34
CA LEU A 176 7.98 8.59 -4.98
C LEU A 176 7.75 7.71 -6.20
N GLU A 177 8.72 6.85 -6.50
CA GLU A 177 8.64 5.90 -7.61
C GLU A 177 8.96 4.49 -7.10
N ILE A 178 8.15 3.52 -7.52
CA ILE A 178 8.32 2.11 -7.21
C ILE A 178 8.48 1.38 -8.53
N ILE A 179 9.52 0.56 -8.65
CA ILE A 179 9.79 -0.28 -9.82
C ILE A 179 9.97 -1.71 -9.33
N ALA A 180 9.12 -2.61 -9.83
CA ALA A 180 9.21 -4.04 -9.59
C ALA A 180 9.53 -4.78 -10.89
N SER A 181 10.42 -5.75 -10.82
CA SER A 181 10.79 -6.63 -11.93
C SER A 181 11.22 -7.99 -11.37
N SER A 182 11.53 -8.94 -12.21
CA SER A 182 11.92 -10.29 -11.81
C SER A 182 13.04 -10.27 -10.76
N GLY A 183 12.75 -10.72 -9.54
CA GLY A 183 13.69 -10.77 -8.42
C GLY A 183 14.16 -9.43 -7.87
N ARG A 184 13.56 -8.30 -8.31
CA ARG A 184 14.04 -6.97 -7.97
C ARG A 184 12.91 -6.00 -7.65
N LEU A 185 13.08 -5.27 -6.56
CA LEU A 185 12.20 -4.19 -6.14
C LEU A 185 13.03 -2.95 -5.81
N GLU A 186 12.68 -1.80 -6.39
CA GLU A 186 13.33 -0.52 -6.15
C GLU A 186 12.33 0.54 -5.73
N VAL A 187 12.68 1.33 -4.74
CA VAL A 187 11.93 2.51 -4.30
C VAL A 187 12.84 3.73 -4.41
N ILE A 188 12.39 4.74 -5.14
CA ILE A 188 13.16 5.95 -5.46
C ILE A 188 12.45 7.16 -4.85
N LEU A 189 13.18 7.96 -4.07
CA LEU A 189 12.73 9.22 -3.49
C LEU A 189 13.34 10.41 -4.24
N ASN A 190 12.51 11.35 -4.65
CA ASN A 190 12.90 12.61 -5.31
C ASN A 190 13.83 12.44 -6.53
N ASP A 191 13.68 11.31 -7.24
CA ASP A 191 14.46 10.94 -8.42
C ASP A 191 15.99 10.85 -8.18
N THR A 192 16.46 10.89 -6.94
CA THR A 192 17.89 11.01 -6.58
C THR A 192 18.38 9.98 -5.58
N ASP A 193 17.54 9.53 -4.66
CA ASP A 193 17.91 8.55 -3.63
C ASP A 193 17.06 7.29 -3.79
N SER A 194 17.67 6.12 -3.67
CA SER A 194 16.93 4.85 -3.86
C SER A 194 17.40 3.76 -2.92
N VAL A 195 16.47 2.85 -2.61
CA VAL A 195 16.74 1.56 -1.98
C VAL A 195 16.33 0.43 -2.90
N VAL A 196 17.19 -0.57 -3.01
CA VAL A 196 17.00 -1.74 -3.89
C VAL A 196 17.02 -3.00 -3.05
N TYR A 197 16.10 -3.91 -3.36
CA TYR A 197 16.00 -5.26 -2.81
C TYR A 197 16.16 -6.26 -3.96
N GLU A 198 17.26 -7.00 -3.95
CA GLU A 198 17.65 -8.03 -4.93
C GLU A 198 18.20 -9.23 -4.17
N ASP A 199 17.32 -9.94 -3.48
CA ASP A 199 17.67 -11.05 -2.60
C ASP A 199 16.75 -12.26 -2.82
N ILE A 200 17.04 -13.35 -2.13
CA ILE A 200 16.26 -14.58 -2.19
C ILE A 200 14.78 -14.34 -1.84
N HIS A 201 14.46 -13.34 -1.02
CA HIS A 201 13.09 -13.04 -0.64
C HIS A 201 12.32 -12.45 -1.82
N MET A 202 12.95 -11.54 -2.59
CA MET A 202 12.34 -10.98 -3.80
C MET A 202 12.27 -12.01 -4.95
N GLU A 203 13.26 -12.91 -5.06
CA GLU A 203 13.20 -14.02 -6.02
C GLU A 203 12.01 -14.94 -5.72
N LYS A 204 11.86 -15.36 -4.47
CA LYS A 204 10.77 -16.23 -4.03
C LYS A 204 9.39 -15.54 -4.04
N TRP A 205 9.34 -14.23 -3.95
CA TRP A 205 8.09 -13.47 -4.08
C TRP A 205 7.45 -13.59 -5.49
N SER A 206 8.22 -13.97 -6.49
CA SER A 206 7.79 -14.12 -7.89
C SER A 206 6.62 -15.10 -8.11
N VAL A 207 6.26 -15.91 -7.11
CA VAL A 207 5.11 -16.83 -7.18
C VAL A 207 3.75 -16.11 -7.10
N PHE A 208 3.71 -14.89 -6.58
CA PHE A 208 2.47 -14.13 -6.38
C PHE A 208 2.12 -13.25 -7.56
N GLU A 209 0.80 -13.09 -7.77
CA GLU A 209 0.25 -11.95 -8.48
C GLU A 209 0.33 -10.70 -7.60
N ASN A 210 0.38 -9.51 -8.21
CA ASN A 210 0.57 -8.25 -7.50
C ASN A 210 -0.31 -7.14 -8.07
N TYR A 211 -0.63 -6.16 -7.23
CA TYR A 211 -1.28 -4.92 -7.62
C TYR A 211 -0.79 -3.76 -6.76
N PHE A 212 -0.77 -2.57 -7.34
CA PHE A 212 -0.45 -1.35 -6.62
C PHE A 212 -1.65 -0.83 -5.84
N LYS A 213 -1.33 -0.15 -4.74
CA LYS A 213 -2.26 0.71 -4.02
C LYS A 213 -1.59 2.02 -3.67
N ALA A 214 -2.36 3.12 -3.70
CA ALA A 214 -1.90 4.44 -3.30
C ALA A 214 -3.03 5.22 -2.63
N GLY A 215 -2.70 6.05 -1.65
CA GLY A 215 -3.67 6.85 -0.90
C GLY A 215 -3.23 7.08 0.52
N ASN A 216 -4.17 6.99 1.44
CA ASN A 216 -3.96 7.21 2.85
C ASN A 216 -4.46 6.02 3.67
N TYR A 217 -3.53 5.29 4.29
CA TYR A 217 -3.82 4.20 5.20
C TYR A 217 -3.23 4.52 6.57
N LEU A 218 -4.03 5.21 7.38
CA LEU A 218 -3.64 5.75 8.69
C LEU A 218 -3.41 4.60 9.69
N GLN A 219 -2.26 4.59 10.33
CA GLN A 219 -1.79 3.49 11.18
C GLN A 219 -1.97 3.78 12.67
N THR A 220 -3.17 4.20 13.06
CA THR A 220 -3.54 4.41 14.47
C THR A 220 -5.02 4.09 14.70
N LEU A 221 -5.36 3.78 15.94
CA LEU A 221 -6.73 3.64 16.44
C LEU A 221 -7.11 4.79 17.38
N ASP A 222 -6.26 5.79 17.53
CA ASP A 222 -6.48 6.91 18.45
C ASP A 222 -7.71 7.70 18.03
N ILE A 223 -8.65 7.88 18.96
CA ILE A 223 -9.89 8.63 18.70
C ILE A 223 -9.54 10.09 18.41
N GLY A 224 -10.05 10.61 17.28
CA GLY A 224 -9.78 11.96 16.80
C GLY A 224 -8.51 12.10 15.97
N ALA A 225 -7.77 11.00 15.72
CA ALA A 225 -6.68 11.02 14.75
C ALA A 225 -7.19 11.19 13.32
N SER A 226 -6.37 11.79 12.49
CA SER A 226 -6.62 11.95 11.04
C SER A 226 -5.32 12.15 10.25
N ALA A 227 -5.38 11.90 8.98
CA ALA A 227 -4.35 12.25 8.00
C ALA A 227 -4.99 12.44 6.61
#